data_102d8baad229bfd3a3742a30bb24ae3f
#
_entry.id   102d8baad229bfd3a3742a30bb24ae3f
#
_cell.length_a   1.000
_cell.length_b   1.000
_cell.length_c   1.000
_cell.angle_alpha   90.00
_cell.angle_beta   90.00
_cell.angle_gamma   90.00
#
_symmetry.space_group_name_H-M   'P 1'
#
loop_
_entity.id
_entity.type
_entity.pdbx_description
1 polymer ?
#
loop_
_entity_poly.entity_id
_entity_poly.type
_entity_poly.pdbx_seq_one_letter_code
_entity_poly.pdbx_strand_id
1 'polypeptide(L)'
;MKIVENKRLKEFVDKNLCEDQSPRAISGRLKKREKAIPYASKDSICRYIKSVHGRKIEAKRKKRKFGRRRKRAKKEKLSGRIFIGQRPKIINARRRAGDAEADFIISGKTGSGILLVVVCRKLRAVFIEQILKVSVKNVHRAFQRIIKKFPEIKTITADNDLLLQRHKELEKLLGVKMYFCDPYSSWQKGSIENANKNIRKRIPKGSDISQYSKYYVKKTEEKLNNRIMECLDFLTPYEALERFRKRKNAMTFRR
;
A
#
# COMPACT_ATOMS: atom_id res chain seq x y z
N MET A 1 -2.17 34.11 -11.07
CA MET A 1 -2.58 32.89 -10.26
C MET A 1 -1.34 32.42 -9.51
N LYS A 2 -1.30 32.55 -8.19
CA LYS A 2 -0.11 32.32 -7.32
C LYS A 2 0.75 31.09 -7.69
N ILE A 3 0.11 29.97 -8.09
CA ILE A 3 0.84 28.74 -8.47
C ILE A 3 1.58 28.93 -9.79
N VAL A 4 1.05 29.71 -10.72
CA VAL A 4 1.66 29.93 -12.05
C VAL A 4 2.82 30.94 -11.97
N GLU A 5 2.69 31.93 -11.09
CA GLU A 5 3.65 33.01 -10.89
C GLU A 5 4.93 32.53 -10.19
N ASN A 6 4.84 31.49 -9.36
CA ASN A 6 6.00 30.94 -8.65
C ASN A 6 6.45 29.62 -9.26
N LYS A 7 7.59 29.62 -9.94
CA LYS A 7 8.14 28.45 -10.64
C LYS A 7 8.35 27.24 -9.73
N ARG A 8 8.97 27.41 -8.55
CA ARG A 8 9.21 26.31 -7.58
C ARG A 8 7.92 25.69 -7.09
N LEU A 9 6.92 26.53 -6.75
CA LEU A 9 5.61 26.06 -6.32
C LEU A 9 4.90 25.30 -7.44
N LYS A 10 4.94 25.80 -8.67
CA LYS A 10 4.33 25.15 -9.83
C LYS A 10 4.96 23.78 -10.08
N GLU A 11 6.28 23.69 -10.13
CA GLU A 11 7.01 22.42 -10.34
C GLU A 11 6.66 21.39 -9.24
N PHE A 12 6.62 21.81 -8.00
CA PHE A 12 6.24 20.95 -6.86
C PHE A 12 4.80 20.45 -7.00
N VAL A 13 3.85 21.34 -7.32
CA VAL A 13 2.43 20.98 -7.48
C VAL A 13 2.25 20.05 -8.67
N ASP A 14 2.83 20.36 -9.83
CA ASP A 14 2.72 19.55 -11.05
C ASP A 14 3.32 18.15 -10.87
N LYS A 15 4.52 18.05 -10.30
CA LYS A 15 5.15 16.76 -9.98
C LYS A 15 4.23 15.89 -9.13
N ASN A 16 3.75 16.42 -8.01
CA ASN A 16 2.92 15.67 -7.08
C ASN A 16 1.54 15.32 -7.67
N LEU A 17 0.95 16.20 -8.47
CA LEU A 17 -0.30 15.90 -9.18
C LEU A 17 -0.12 14.80 -10.24
N CYS A 18 0.98 14.79 -10.98
CA CYS A 18 1.33 13.73 -11.94
C CYS A 18 1.54 12.37 -11.27
N GLU A 19 1.93 12.36 -9.99
CA GLU A 19 2.08 11.18 -9.15
C GLU A 19 0.78 10.79 -8.42
N ASP A 20 -0.37 11.32 -8.85
CA ASP A 20 -1.70 11.06 -8.28
C ASP A 20 -1.89 11.52 -6.83
N GLN A 21 -1.07 12.44 -6.32
CA GLN A 21 -1.29 13.03 -5.01
C GLN A 21 -2.59 13.84 -4.99
N SER A 22 -3.29 13.84 -3.86
CA SER A 22 -4.49 14.66 -3.73
C SER A 22 -4.15 16.13 -3.46
N PRO A 23 -4.97 17.11 -3.91
CA PRO A 23 -4.77 18.52 -3.59
C PRO A 23 -4.64 18.79 -2.09
N ARG A 24 -5.39 18.06 -1.25
CA ARG A 24 -5.32 18.13 0.22
C ARG A 24 -3.96 17.67 0.75
N ALA A 25 -3.43 16.56 0.24
CA ALA A 25 -2.13 16.05 0.64
C ALA A 25 -1.00 17.01 0.25
N ILE A 26 -1.05 17.57 -0.96
CA ILE A 26 -0.06 18.55 -1.45
C ILE A 26 -0.10 19.82 -0.59
N SER A 27 -1.28 20.39 -0.35
CA SER A 27 -1.46 21.58 0.50
C SER A 27 -0.96 21.34 1.92
N GLY A 28 -1.30 20.19 2.53
CA GLY A 28 -0.85 19.82 3.87
C GLY A 28 0.67 19.64 3.94
N ARG A 29 1.28 19.04 2.90
CA ARG A 29 2.73 18.90 2.78
C ARG A 29 3.43 20.26 2.71
N LEU A 30 2.95 21.17 1.85
CA LEU A 30 3.45 22.55 1.75
C LEU A 30 3.39 23.26 3.09
N LYS A 31 2.28 23.13 3.82
CA LYS A 31 2.12 23.79 5.12
C LYS A 31 3.07 23.25 6.19
N LYS A 32 3.28 21.93 6.24
CA LYS A 32 3.98 21.28 7.37
C LYS A 32 5.43 20.93 7.12
N ARG A 33 5.83 20.68 5.87
CA ARG A 33 7.14 20.09 5.57
C ARG A 33 8.00 20.91 4.61
N GLU A 34 7.39 21.54 3.62
CA GLU A 34 8.09 22.25 2.55
C GLU A 34 8.16 23.76 2.84
N LYS A 35 8.89 24.16 3.90
CA LYS A 35 8.97 25.56 4.36
C LYS A 35 9.63 26.51 3.34
N ALA A 36 10.50 25.98 2.47
CA ALA A 36 11.19 26.76 1.44
C ALA A 36 10.32 27.03 0.19
N ILE A 37 9.12 26.43 0.12
CA ILE A 37 8.19 26.58 -1.02
C ILE A 37 6.96 27.35 -0.53
N PRO A 38 6.49 28.38 -1.27
CA PRO A 38 5.31 29.14 -0.90
C PRO A 38 4.07 28.24 -0.72
N TYR A 39 3.28 28.56 0.30
CA TYR A 39 2.07 27.80 0.58
C TYR A 39 0.98 28.04 -0.47
N ALA A 40 0.33 26.93 -0.89
CA ALA A 40 -0.90 26.96 -1.68
C ALA A 40 -1.99 26.14 -0.99
N SER A 41 -3.19 26.71 -0.85
CA SER A 41 -4.34 26.02 -0.27
C SER A 41 -4.85 24.92 -1.19
N LYS A 42 -5.59 23.96 -0.60
CA LYS A 42 -6.31 22.91 -1.35
C LYS A 42 -7.13 23.50 -2.50
N ASP A 43 -7.85 24.58 -2.23
CA ASP A 43 -8.77 25.19 -3.21
C ASP A 43 -8.01 25.92 -4.33
N SER A 44 -6.86 26.55 -4.01
CA SER A 44 -5.96 27.10 -5.03
C SER A 44 -5.45 26.01 -5.97
N ILE A 45 -5.05 24.84 -5.42
CA ILE A 45 -4.59 23.69 -6.22
C ILE A 45 -5.75 23.12 -7.05
N CYS A 46 -6.96 23.03 -6.50
CA CYS A 46 -8.15 22.58 -7.25
C CYS A 46 -8.48 23.52 -8.39
N ARG A 47 -8.43 24.85 -8.20
CA ARG A 47 -8.60 25.83 -9.27
C ARG A 47 -7.51 25.72 -10.33
N TYR A 48 -6.25 25.55 -9.91
CA TYR A 48 -5.14 25.33 -10.83
C TYR A 48 -5.34 24.12 -11.74
N ILE A 49 -5.75 22.96 -11.18
CA ILE A 49 -6.02 21.75 -11.98
C ILE A 49 -7.08 21.98 -13.07
N LYS A 50 -8.10 22.79 -12.78
CA LYS A 50 -9.20 23.11 -13.72
C LYS A 50 -8.82 24.19 -14.73
N SER A 51 -7.76 24.94 -14.51
CA SER A 51 -7.28 26.00 -15.39
C SER A 51 -6.64 25.46 -16.66
N VAL A 52 -6.35 26.33 -17.61
CA VAL A 52 -5.65 26.00 -18.87
C VAL A 52 -4.31 25.30 -18.59
N HIS A 53 -3.62 25.73 -17.54
CA HIS A 53 -2.32 25.19 -17.14
C HIS A 53 -2.39 23.76 -16.57
N GLY A 54 -3.50 23.39 -15.90
CA GLY A 54 -3.69 22.09 -15.26
C GLY A 54 -4.44 21.05 -16.11
N ARG A 55 -5.08 21.43 -17.21
CA ARG A 55 -5.96 20.56 -18.05
C ARG A 55 -5.31 19.23 -18.47
N LYS A 56 -4.04 19.25 -18.88
CA LYS A 56 -3.30 18.03 -19.30
C LYS A 56 -3.15 17.04 -18.13
N ILE A 57 -2.90 17.55 -16.92
CA ILE A 57 -2.78 16.75 -15.70
C ILE A 57 -4.14 16.17 -15.31
N GLU A 58 -5.20 16.97 -15.37
CA GLU A 58 -6.57 16.52 -15.08
C GLU A 58 -7.01 15.40 -16.03
N ALA A 59 -6.76 15.55 -17.34
CA ALA A 59 -7.09 14.55 -18.34
C ALA A 59 -6.40 13.19 -18.05
N LYS A 60 -5.09 13.20 -17.69
CA LYS A 60 -4.36 11.99 -17.28
C LYS A 60 -4.94 11.34 -16.02
N ARG A 61 -5.40 12.13 -15.04
CA ARG A 61 -6.00 11.64 -13.78
C ARG A 61 -7.38 11.02 -14.00
N LYS A 62 -8.21 11.58 -14.89
CA LYS A 62 -9.57 11.08 -15.20
C LYS A 62 -9.54 9.73 -15.90
N LYS A 63 -8.61 9.47 -16.81
CA LYS A 63 -8.49 8.19 -17.56
C LYS A 63 -8.25 6.97 -16.65
N ARG A 64 -7.90 7.16 -15.37
CA ARG A 64 -7.54 6.07 -14.43
C ARG A 64 -8.70 5.59 -13.53
N LYS A 65 -9.95 6.07 -13.75
CA LYS A 65 -11.11 5.66 -12.93
C LYS A 65 -11.94 4.62 -13.66
N PHE A 66 -11.82 3.31 -13.28
CA PHE A 66 -12.78 2.28 -13.74
C PHE A 66 -12.96 1.12 -12.77
N GLY A 67 -14.18 0.55 -12.72
CA GLY A 67 -14.49 -0.81 -12.32
C GLY A 67 -15.79 -1.08 -11.54
N ARG A 68 -16.73 -1.84 -12.14
CA ARG A 68 -17.98 -2.39 -11.55
C ARG A 68 -17.73 -3.69 -10.76
N ARG A 69 -18.54 -3.93 -9.70
CA ARG A 69 -18.49 -5.13 -8.83
C ARG A 69 -19.17 -6.35 -9.46
N ARG A 70 -18.61 -7.57 -9.25
CA ARG A 70 -19.25 -8.88 -9.52
C ARG A 70 -19.39 -9.69 -8.23
N LYS A 71 -20.42 -10.58 -8.14
CA LYS A 71 -20.72 -11.48 -7.00
C LYS A 71 -19.63 -12.57 -6.83
N ARG A 72 -19.39 -13.00 -5.59
CA ARG A 72 -18.36 -13.95 -5.17
C ARG A 72 -18.94 -15.34 -4.90
N ALA A 73 -18.14 -16.40 -5.17
CA ALA A 73 -18.42 -17.80 -4.80
C ALA A 73 -18.11 -18.08 -3.33
N LYS A 74 -18.77 -19.12 -2.73
CA LYS A 74 -18.54 -19.59 -1.35
C LYS A 74 -17.12 -20.15 -1.20
N LYS A 75 -16.43 -19.79 -0.10
CA LYS A 75 -15.11 -20.34 0.27
C LYS A 75 -15.28 -21.36 1.41
N GLU A 76 -14.55 -22.48 1.33
CA GLU A 76 -14.46 -23.47 2.40
C GLU A 76 -13.73 -22.93 3.63
N LYS A 77 -14.20 -23.38 4.82
CA LYS A 77 -13.53 -23.06 6.10
C LYS A 77 -12.31 -23.96 6.27
N LEU A 78 -11.12 -23.38 6.35
CA LEU A 78 -9.90 -24.10 6.65
C LEU A 78 -9.69 -24.16 8.17
N SER A 79 -9.42 -25.36 8.71
CA SER A 79 -9.25 -25.61 10.15
C SER A 79 -7.95 -24.98 10.71
N GLY A 80 -7.94 -24.73 12.03
CA GLY A 80 -6.74 -24.32 12.78
C GLY A 80 -6.29 -22.87 12.59
N ARG A 81 -7.15 -22.00 12.04
CA ARG A 81 -6.89 -20.56 11.90
C ARG A 81 -7.32 -19.77 13.13
N ILE A 82 -6.48 -18.81 13.51
CA ILE A 82 -6.80 -17.83 14.57
C ILE A 82 -7.47 -16.63 13.92
N PHE A 83 -8.72 -16.38 14.28
CA PHE A 83 -9.49 -15.30 13.69
C PHE A 83 -9.19 -13.94 14.33
N ILE A 84 -9.51 -12.88 13.60
CA ILE A 84 -9.21 -11.49 13.96
C ILE A 84 -9.82 -11.08 15.32
N GLY A 85 -10.91 -11.70 15.75
CA GLY A 85 -11.52 -11.49 17.07
C GLY A 85 -10.58 -11.84 18.24
N GLN A 86 -9.69 -12.81 18.05
CA GLN A 86 -8.70 -13.22 19.05
C GLN A 86 -7.38 -12.39 18.97
N ARG A 87 -7.33 -11.41 18.09
CA ARG A 87 -6.17 -10.56 17.88
C ARG A 87 -6.02 -9.53 19.01
N PRO A 88 -4.83 -9.38 19.64
CA PRO A 88 -4.59 -8.42 20.71
C PRO A 88 -5.02 -6.99 20.34
N LYS A 89 -5.63 -6.28 21.27
CA LYS A 89 -6.14 -4.89 21.08
C LYS A 89 -5.06 -3.92 20.57
N ILE A 90 -3.79 -4.12 20.97
CA ILE A 90 -2.64 -3.29 20.51
C ILE A 90 -2.48 -3.30 18.99
N ILE A 91 -2.79 -4.42 18.33
CA ILE A 91 -2.74 -4.55 16.87
C ILE A 91 -3.87 -3.74 16.23
N ASN A 92 -5.07 -3.77 16.84
CA ASN A 92 -6.22 -2.99 16.37
C ASN A 92 -5.94 -1.48 16.45
N ALA A 93 -5.31 -1.04 17.52
CA ALA A 93 -4.96 0.37 17.76
C ALA A 93 -3.83 0.90 16.85
N ARG A 94 -3.22 0.06 16.00
CA ARG A 94 -2.11 0.44 15.08
C ARG A 94 -0.93 1.13 15.77
N ARG A 95 -0.68 0.82 17.03
CA ARG A 95 0.41 1.45 17.80
C ARG A 95 1.77 0.88 17.46
N ARG A 96 1.84 -0.35 16.94
CA ARG A 96 3.07 -1.09 16.67
C ARG A 96 3.38 -1.12 15.18
N ALA A 97 4.65 -0.87 14.77
CA ALA A 97 5.06 -0.86 13.36
C ALA A 97 5.14 -2.25 12.72
N GLY A 98 5.27 -3.31 13.53
CA GLY A 98 5.42 -4.68 13.03
C GLY A 98 4.11 -5.42 12.70
N ASP A 99 2.96 -4.76 12.75
CA ASP A 99 1.68 -5.38 12.42
C ASP A 99 1.33 -5.10 10.95
N ALA A 100 1.17 -6.17 10.15
CA ALA A 100 0.91 -6.08 8.72
C ALA A 100 -0.43 -6.71 8.32
N GLU A 101 -0.95 -6.30 7.17
CA GLU A 101 -2.05 -6.92 6.45
C GLU A 101 -1.50 -7.52 5.15
N ALA A 102 -1.92 -8.72 4.80
CA ALA A 102 -1.54 -9.40 3.56
C ALA A 102 -2.75 -9.74 2.70
N ASP A 103 -2.59 -9.66 1.37
CA ASP A 103 -3.62 -10.03 0.40
C ASP A 103 -2.98 -10.46 -0.93
N PHE A 104 -3.75 -11.19 -1.74
CA PHE A 104 -3.34 -11.59 -3.08
C PHE A 104 -4.13 -10.84 -4.15
N ILE A 105 -3.41 -10.31 -5.12
CA ILE A 105 -3.97 -9.80 -6.36
C ILE A 105 -3.79 -10.88 -7.42
N ILE A 106 -4.89 -11.47 -7.87
CA ILE A 106 -4.89 -12.58 -8.83
C ILE A 106 -5.09 -12.04 -10.24
N SER A 107 -4.43 -12.66 -11.23
CA SER A 107 -4.62 -12.44 -12.67
C SER A 107 -6.07 -12.65 -13.11
N GLY A 108 -6.41 -12.14 -14.27
CA GLY A 108 -7.68 -12.45 -14.95
C GLY A 108 -7.81 -13.95 -15.27
N LYS A 109 -8.99 -14.33 -15.79
CA LYS A 109 -9.31 -15.75 -16.06
C LYS A 109 -8.30 -16.45 -17.00
N THR A 110 -7.80 -15.73 -17.99
CA THR A 110 -6.83 -16.23 -18.99
C THR A 110 -5.37 -15.90 -18.64
N GLY A 111 -5.14 -15.16 -17.56
CA GLY A 111 -3.80 -14.73 -17.14
C GLY A 111 -3.21 -15.64 -16.07
N SER A 112 -1.89 -15.58 -15.93
CA SER A 112 -1.12 -16.32 -14.94
C SER A 112 -0.40 -15.41 -13.95
N GLY A 113 0.05 -15.99 -12.83
CA GLY A 113 0.72 -15.28 -11.77
C GLY A 113 -0.20 -14.49 -10.84
N ILE A 114 0.38 -14.12 -9.71
CA ILE A 114 -0.28 -13.34 -8.65
C ILE A 114 0.71 -12.33 -8.07
N LEU A 115 0.19 -11.28 -7.42
CA LEU A 115 0.98 -10.41 -6.56
C LEU A 115 0.61 -10.71 -5.11
N LEU A 116 1.62 -10.98 -4.29
CA LEU A 116 1.50 -10.91 -2.83
C LEU A 116 1.72 -9.45 -2.44
N VAL A 117 0.75 -8.85 -1.78
CA VAL A 117 0.81 -7.48 -1.26
C VAL A 117 0.80 -7.55 0.26
N VAL A 118 1.76 -6.89 0.90
CA VAL A 118 1.83 -6.76 2.36
C VAL A 118 1.92 -5.29 2.73
N VAL A 119 1.09 -4.85 3.66
CA VAL A 119 1.00 -3.44 4.09
C VAL A 119 1.19 -3.34 5.59
N CYS A 120 2.17 -2.56 6.03
CA CYS A 120 2.33 -2.20 7.44
C CYS A 120 1.16 -1.31 7.88
N ARG A 121 0.42 -1.72 8.92
CA ARG A 121 -0.77 -1.02 9.40
C ARG A 121 -0.49 0.37 9.96
N LYS A 122 0.63 0.55 10.65
CA LYS A 122 1.04 1.83 11.24
C LYS A 122 1.74 2.73 10.24
N LEU A 123 2.77 2.22 9.56
CA LEU A 123 3.65 3.02 8.68
C LEU A 123 3.09 3.15 7.25
N ARG A 124 2.03 2.41 6.91
CA ARG A 124 1.43 2.38 5.58
C ARG A 124 2.39 1.92 4.46
N ALA A 125 3.58 1.46 4.82
CA ALA A 125 4.55 0.93 3.87
C ALA A 125 4.00 -0.32 3.19
N VAL A 126 4.12 -0.35 1.86
CA VAL A 126 3.60 -1.40 0.98
C VAL A 126 4.77 -2.18 0.42
N PHE A 127 4.69 -3.50 0.45
CA PHE A 127 5.66 -4.42 -0.14
C PHE A 127 4.93 -5.34 -1.11
N ILE A 128 5.47 -5.51 -2.31
CA ILE A 128 4.84 -6.28 -3.38
C ILE A 128 5.83 -7.33 -3.90
N GLU A 129 5.39 -8.60 -3.96
CA GLU A 129 6.15 -9.67 -4.59
C GLU A 129 5.33 -10.33 -5.69
N GLN A 130 5.91 -10.46 -6.88
CA GLN A 130 5.32 -11.16 -8.00
C GLN A 130 5.62 -12.65 -7.92
N ILE A 131 4.61 -13.49 -8.09
CA ILE A 131 4.68 -14.94 -8.08
C ILE A 131 4.11 -15.44 -9.41
N LEU A 132 4.97 -15.86 -10.33
CA LEU A 132 4.57 -16.33 -11.67
C LEU A 132 4.05 -17.77 -11.62
N LYS A 133 4.78 -18.68 -10.96
CA LYS A 133 4.37 -20.07 -10.71
C LYS A 133 3.70 -20.16 -9.35
N VAL A 134 2.36 -20.18 -9.34
CA VAL A 134 1.57 -20.17 -8.10
C VAL A 134 1.65 -21.53 -7.42
N SER A 135 2.25 -21.59 -6.25
CA SER A 135 2.33 -22.75 -5.37
C SER A 135 2.54 -22.31 -3.93
N VAL A 136 2.17 -23.14 -2.96
CA VAL A 136 2.39 -22.85 -1.52
C VAL A 136 3.85 -22.55 -1.24
N LYS A 137 4.78 -23.34 -1.81
CA LYS A 137 6.23 -23.13 -1.67
C LYS A 137 6.69 -21.77 -2.19
N ASN A 138 6.19 -21.33 -3.33
CA ASN A 138 6.54 -20.03 -3.91
C ASN A 138 5.88 -18.87 -3.15
N VAL A 139 4.69 -19.06 -2.59
CA VAL A 139 4.06 -18.11 -1.66
C VAL A 139 4.91 -17.94 -0.41
N HIS A 140 5.38 -19.04 0.22
CA HIS A 140 6.28 -18.98 1.37
C HIS A 140 7.58 -18.23 1.04
N ARG A 141 8.20 -18.51 -0.10
CA ARG A 141 9.40 -17.77 -0.57
C ARG A 141 9.13 -16.27 -0.80
N ALA A 142 7.95 -15.92 -1.29
CA ALA A 142 7.58 -14.52 -1.47
C ALA A 142 7.43 -13.79 -0.12
N PHE A 143 6.80 -14.43 0.88
CA PHE A 143 6.76 -13.90 2.24
C PHE A 143 8.16 -13.73 2.84
N GLN A 144 9.06 -14.72 2.68
CA GLN A 144 10.45 -14.61 3.14
C GLN A 144 11.17 -13.40 2.52
N ARG A 145 10.97 -13.13 1.20
CA ARG A 145 11.55 -11.94 0.56
C ARG A 145 10.99 -10.64 1.14
N ILE A 146 9.69 -10.60 1.47
CA ILE A 146 9.09 -9.43 2.14
C ILE A 146 9.65 -9.26 3.56
N ILE A 147 9.78 -10.33 4.34
CA ILE A 147 10.39 -10.26 5.69
C ILE A 147 11.84 -9.75 5.61
N LYS A 148 12.63 -10.17 4.61
CA LYS A 148 13.98 -9.60 4.39
C LYS A 148 13.96 -8.08 4.15
N LYS A 149 12.96 -7.57 3.42
CA LYS A 149 12.79 -6.11 3.18
C LYS A 149 12.31 -5.37 4.44
N PHE A 150 11.47 -6.01 5.24
CA PHE A 150 10.87 -5.46 6.45
C PHE A 150 10.90 -6.46 7.62
N PRO A 151 12.07 -6.66 8.24
CA PRO A 151 12.27 -7.65 9.31
C PRO A 151 11.53 -7.31 10.61
N GLU A 152 10.99 -6.12 10.69
CA GLU A 152 10.20 -5.67 11.84
C GLU A 152 8.79 -6.26 11.92
N ILE A 153 8.34 -7.04 10.94
CA ILE A 153 7.02 -7.71 10.95
C ILE A 153 6.97 -8.71 12.11
N LYS A 154 5.93 -8.58 12.94
CA LYS A 154 5.62 -9.46 14.07
C LYS A 154 4.33 -10.24 13.87
N THR A 155 3.37 -9.63 13.19
CA THR A 155 2.07 -10.25 12.92
C THR A 155 1.61 -9.94 11.50
N ILE A 156 0.89 -10.89 10.91
CA ILE A 156 0.29 -10.75 9.60
C ILE A 156 -1.21 -11.07 9.71
N THR A 157 -2.06 -10.16 9.26
CA THR A 157 -3.51 -10.40 9.12
C THR A 157 -3.83 -10.64 7.65
N ALA A 158 -4.41 -11.79 7.32
CA ALA A 158 -4.71 -12.20 5.95
C ALA A 158 -6.17 -12.63 5.77
N ASP A 159 -6.62 -12.79 4.53
CA ASP A 159 -7.90 -13.39 4.19
C ASP A 159 -7.86 -14.92 4.24
N ASN A 160 -9.03 -15.55 4.28
CA ASN A 160 -9.16 -17.01 4.22
C ASN A 160 -8.86 -17.55 2.81
N ASP A 161 -7.65 -17.35 2.30
CA ASP A 161 -7.22 -17.85 1.00
C ASP A 161 -6.62 -19.26 1.10
N LEU A 162 -6.88 -20.09 0.07
CA LEU A 162 -6.32 -21.45 -0.05
C LEU A 162 -4.78 -21.44 -0.17
N LEU A 163 -4.20 -20.38 -0.71
CA LEU A 163 -2.75 -20.21 -0.78
C LEU A 163 -2.08 -20.14 0.60
N LEU A 164 -2.87 -19.91 1.66
CA LEU A 164 -2.42 -19.88 3.06
C LEU A 164 -2.88 -21.14 3.83
N GLN A 165 -3.20 -22.25 3.14
CA GLN A 165 -3.61 -23.51 3.80
C GLN A 165 -2.54 -24.05 4.76
N ARG A 166 -1.24 -23.85 4.45
CA ARG A 166 -0.10 -24.23 5.33
C ARG A 166 0.41 -23.05 6.16
N HIS A 167 -0.48 -22.21 6.67
CA HIS A 167 -0.11 -21.02 7.44
C HIS A 167 0.72 -21.33 8.69
N LYS A 168 0.52 -22.48 9.37
CA LYS A 168 1.32 -22.89 10.54
C LYS A 168 2.79 -23.13 10.18
N GLU A 169 3.06 -23.72 9.01
CA GLU A 169 4.42 -23.87 8.49
C GLU A 169 5.01 -22.50 8.17
N LEU A 170 4.22 -21.61 7.58
CA LEU A 170 4.62 -20.25 7.27
C LEU A 170 4.92 -19.43 8.53
N GLU A 171 4.11 -19.54 9.58
CA GLU A 171 4.37 -18.91 10.88
C GLU A 171 5.74 -19.32 11.47
N LYS A 172 6.01 -20.64 11.47
CA LYS A 172 7.30 -21.16 11.93
C LYS A 172 8.47 -20.66 11.08
N LEU A 173 8.31 -20.68 9.76
CA LEU A 173 9.33 -20.25 8.81
C LEU A 173 9.69 -18.76 8.92
N LEU A 174 8.70 -17.92 9.24
CA LEU A 174 8.86 -16.46 9.30
C LEU A 174 9.08 -15.93 10.73
N GLY A 175 8.81 -16.72 11.75
CA GLY A 175 8.81 -16.27 13.14
C GLY A 175 7.71 -15.23 13.43
N VAL A 176 6.58 -15.26 12.70
CA VAL A 176 5.49 -14.29 12.83
C VAL A 176 4.18 -14.99 13.15
N LYS A 177 3.27 -14.31 13.83
CA LYS A 177 1.92 -14.82 14.11
C LYS A 177 0.93 -14.36 13.04
N MET A 178 0.10 -15.29 12.54
CA MET A 178 -0.92 -15.00 11.53
C MET A 178 -2.32 -14.94 12.14
N TYR A 179 -3.10 -13.98 11.70
CA TYR A 179 -4.52 -13.83 12.02
C TYR A 179 -5.33 -13.81 10.73
N PHE A 180 -6.54 -14.34 10.78
CA PHE A 180 -7.42 -14.43 9.62
C PHE A 180 -8.66 -13.59 9.81
N CYS A 181 -9.08 -12.90 8.75
CA CYS A 181 -10.34 -12.17 8.77
C CYS A 181 -11.52 -13.11 8.88
N ASP A 182 -12.59 -12.63 9.51
CA ASP A 182 -13.83 -13.37 9.52
C ASP A 182 -14.37 -13.53 8.09
N PRO A 183 -15.06 -14.64 7.79
CA PRO A 183 -15.69 -14.81 6.49
C PRO A 183 -16.59 -13.62 6.14
N TYR A 184 -16.52 -13.19 4.88
CA TYR A 184 -17.29 -12.06 4.34
C TYR A 184 -17.01 -10.66 4.96
N SER A 185 -15.98 -10.51 5.78
CA SER A 185 -15.65 -9.30 6.53
C SER A 185 -14.48 -8.52 5.91
N SER A 186 -14.60 -8.13 4.64
CA SER A 186 -13.54 -7.42 3.90
C SER A 186 -13.14 -6.08 4.53
N TRP A 187 -14.06 -5.40 5.22
CA TRP A 187 -13.80 -4.13 5.92
C TRP A 187 -12.73 -4.22 7.01
N GLN A 188 -12.43 -5.44 7.51
CA GLN A 188 -11.42 -5.65 8.54
C GLN A 188 -9.98 -5.40 8.06
N LYS A 189 -9.75 -5.28 6.74
CA LYS A 189 -8.45 -5.03 6.08
C LYS A 189 -8.42 -3.72 5.29
N GLY A 190 -8.88 -2.63 5.87
CA GLY A 190 -8.98 -1.35 5.16
C GLY A 190 -7.65 -0.77 4.66
N SER A 191 -6.50 -1.11 5.27
CA SER A 191 -5.20 -0.59 4.82
C SER A 191 -4.79 -1.22 3.50
N ILE A 192 -4.91 -2.54 3.38
CA ILE A 192 -4.54 -3.26 2.17
C ILE A 192 -5.55 -3.05 1.04
N GLU A 193 -6.84 -2.87 1.35
CA GLU A 193 -7.84 -2.51 0.34
C GLU A 193 -7.50 -1.20 -0.37
N ASN A 194 -7.05 -0.19 0.38
CA ASN A 194 -6.61 1.07 -0.19
C ASN A 194 -5.34 0.90 -1.04
N ALA A 195 -4.38 0.10 -0.60
CA ALA A 195 -3.19 -0.23 -1.38
C ALA A 195 -3.59 -0.94 -2.68
N ASN A 196 -4.44 -1.97 -2.61
CA ASN A 196 -4.92 -2.72 -3.77
C ASN A 196 -5.67 -1.83 -4.77
N LYS A 197 -6.50 -0.88 -4.31
CA LYS A 197 -7.13 0.13 -5.18
C LYS A 197 -6.10 0.93 -5.97
N ASN A 198 -4.99 1.30 -5.35
CA ASN A 198 -3.94 2.08 -6.01
C ASN A 198 -3.06 1.22 -6.93
N ILE A 199 -2.77 -0.03 -6.56
CA ILE A 199 -2.11 -1.00 -7.45
C ILE A 199 -2.96 -1.23 -8.70
N ARG A 200 -4.28 -1.40 -8.55
CA ARG A 200 -5.23 -1.63 -9.66
C ARG A 200 -5.37 -0.44 -10.62
N LYS A 201 -4.89 0.74 -10.28
CA LYS A 201 -4.76 1.85 -11.23
C LYS A 201 -3.64 1.63 -12.25
N ARG A 202 -2.67 0.76 -11.95
CA ARG A 202 -1.49 0.46 -12.79
C ARG A 202 -1.55 -0.95 -13.36
N ILE A 203 -2.04 -1.89 -12.57
CA ILE A 203 -2.26 -3.28 -12.92
C ILE A 203 -3.78 -3.52 -12.83
N PRO A 204 -4.55 -3.26 -13.89
CA PRO A 204 -6.01 -3.32 -13.88
C PRO A 204 -6.55 -4.70 -13.49
N LYS A 205 -7.80 -4.74 -13.03
CA LYS A 205 -8.46 -6.01 -12.74
C LYS A 205 -8.72 -6.74 -14.06
N GLY A 206 -8.37 -8.03 -14.07
CA GLY A 206 -8.54 -8.87 -15.27
C GLY A 206 -7.28 -8.96 -16.14
N SER A 207 -6.26 -8.11 -15.89
CA SER A 207 -4.99 -8.23 -16.62
C SER A 207 -4.20 -9.46 -16.21
N ASP A 208 -3.35 -9.94 -17.10
CA ASP A 208 -2.39 -11.01 -16.84
C ASP A 208 -1.17 -10.43 -16.10
N ILE A 209 -0.95 -10.90 -14.87
CA ILE A 209 0.15 -10.43 -14.02
C ILE A 209 1.51 -10.88 -14.57
N SER A 210 1.58 -11.98 -15.31
CA SER A 210 2.82 -12.47 -15.90
C SER A 210 3.42 -11.54 -16.96
N GLN A 211 2.58 -10.71 -17.60
CA GLN A 211 3.00 -9.73 -18.60
C GLN A 211 3.70 -8.50 -18.00
N TYR A 212 3.61 -8.30 -16.70
CA TYR A 212 4.28 -7.18 -16.04
C TYR A 212 5.69 -7.59 -15.60
N SER A 213 6.69 -6.82 -15.99
CA SER A 213 8.06 -7.05 -15.54
C SER A 213 8.21 -6.83 -14.03
N LYS A 214 9.18 -7.50 -13.42
CA LYS A 214 9.52 -7.26 -12.00
C LYS A 214 9.86 -5.79 -11.74
N TYR A 215 10.50 -5.13 -12.71
CA TYR A 215 10.79 -3.70 -12.65
C TYR A 215 9.51 -2.86 -12.55
N TYR A 216 8.51 -3.15 -13.38
CA TYR A 216 7.23 -2.44 -13.34
C TYR A 216 6.50 -2.61 -12.00
N VAL A 217 6.51 -3.83 -11.45
CA VAL A 217 5.93 -4.13 -10.13
C VAL A 217 6.67 -3.35 -9.04
N LYS A 218 8.01 -3.32 -9.07
CA LYS A 218 8.84 -2.54 -8.15
C LYS A 218 8.56 -1.03 -8.26
N LYS A 219 8.48 -0.48 -9.47
CA LYS A 219 8.09 0.92 -9.71
C LYS A 219 6.69 1.23 -9.17
N THR A 220 5.78 0.28 -9.22
CA THR A 220 4.45 0.42 -8.62
C THR A 220 4.54 0.47 -7.09
N GLU A 221 5.34 -0.39 -6.46
CA GLU A 221 5.63 -0.38 -5.01
C GLU A 221 6.23 0.97 -4.58
N GLU A 222 7.28 1.44 -5.28
CA GLU A 222 7.93 2.72 -5.01
C GLU A 222 6.96 3.90 -5.08
N LYS A 223 6.08 3.93 -6.09
CA LYS A 223 5.08 4.99 -6.24
C LYS A 223 4.06 5.00 -5.11
N LEU A 224 3.67 3.83 -4.58
CA LEU A 224 2.78 3.77 -3.43
C LEU A 224 3.49 4.28 -2.16
N ASN A 225 4.75 3.92 -1.99
CA ASN A 225 5.53 4.29 -0.81
C ASN A 225 6.02 5.75 -0.82
N ASN A 226 6.01 6.41 -1.99
CA ASN A 226 6.28 7.83 -2.14
C ASN A 226 5.01 8.71 -2.09
N ARG A 227 3.85 8.13 -1.75
CA ARG A 227 2.61 8.92 -1.62
C ARG A 227 2.58 9.66 -0.30
N ILE A 228 2.28 10.96 -0.37
CA ILE A 228 2.04 11.80 0.80
C ILE A 228 0.74 11.33 1.47
N MET A 229 0.80 11.01 2.76
CA MET A 229 -0.35 10.52 3.53
C MET A 229 -0.65 11.43 4.72
N GLU A 230 -1.88 11.94 4.79
CA GLU A 230 -2.36 12.75 5.90
C GLU A 230 -2.27 12.00 7.25
N CYS A 231 -2.61 10.70 7.26
CA CYS A 231 -2.53 9.86 8.45
C CYS A 231 -1.10 9.59 8.97
N LEU A 232 -0.08 9.98 8.20
CA LEU A 232 1.33 9.98 8.58
C LEU A 232 1.87 11.41 8.81
N ASP A 233 1.00 12.34 9.13
CA ASP A 233 1.34 13.74 9.26
C ASP A 233 2.04 14.30 8.01
N PHE A 234 1.49 13.96 6.84
CA PHE A 234 1.97 14.33 5.51
C PHE A 234 3.39 13.82 5.17
N LEU A 235 3.86 12.81 5.87
CA LEU A 235 5.00 12.01 5.44
C LEU A 235 4.57 10.99 4.37
N THR A 236 5.56 10.53 3.61
CA THR A 236 5.41 9.33 2.79
C THR A 236 5.64 8.07 3.63
N PRO A 237 5.15 6.89 3.23
CA PRO A 237 5.48 5.61 3.87
C PRO A 237 6.98 5.35 3.99
N TYR A 238 7.79 5.71 2.98
CA TYR A 238 9.25 5.57 3.05
C TYR A 238 9.87 6.49 4.11
N GLU A 239 9.48 7.76 4.17
CA GLU A 239 9.95 8.69 5.21
C GLU A 239 9.55 8.22 6.62
N ALA A 240 8.33 7.69 6.76
CA ALA A 240 7.86 7.15 8.03
C ALA A 240 8.64 5.90 8.45
N LEU A 241 8.96 5.01 7.50
CA LEU A 241 9.77 3.81 7.74
C LEU A 241 11.20 4.18 8.13
N GLU A 242 11.81 5.11 7.42
CA GLU A 242 13.17 5.59 7.72
C GLU A 242 13.26 6.22 9.12
N ARG A 243 12.30 7.09 9.47
CA ARG A 243 12.21 7.67 10.82
C ARG A 243 12.03 6.63 11.91
N PHE A 244 11.22 5.61 11.64
CA PHE A 244 11.02 4.51 12.56
C PHE A 244 12.34 3.75 12.80
N ARG A 245 13.08 3.43 11.74
CA ARG A 245 14.37 2.71 11.82
C ARG A 245 15.44 3.53 12.53
N LYS A 246 15.57 4.83 12.23
CA LYS A 246 16.49 5.74 12.93
C LYS A 246 16.21 5.78 14.43
N ARG A 247 14.94 5.89 14.85
CA ARG A 247 14.56 5.88 16.27
C ARG A 247 14.87 4.53 16.94
N LYS A 248 14.59 3.43 16.27
CA LYS A 248 14.89 2.09 16.80
C LYS A 248 16.38 1.92 17.04
N ASN A 249 17.24 2.27 16.09
CA ASN A 249 18.70 2.21 16.23
C ASN A 249 19.19 3.11 17.36
N ALA A 250 18.73 4.36 17.46
CA ALA A 250 19.11 5.27 18.55
C ALA A 250 18.72 4.74 19.95
N MET A 251 17.63 3.98 20.07
CA MET A 251 17.25 3.33 21.35
C MET A 251 18.10 2.11 21.67
N THR A 252 18.63 1.42 20.67
CA THR A 252 19.50 0.25 20.87
C THR A 252 20.89 0.68 21.34
N PHE A 253 21.41 1.83 20.91
CA PHE A 253 22.71 2.39 21.35
C PHE A 253 22.68 3.01 22.75
N ARG A 254 21.51 3.20 23.37
CA ARG A 254 21.36 3.78 24.72
C ARG A 254 21.18 2.70 25.82
N ARG A 255 21.27 1.45 25.47
CA ARG A 255 21.24 0.29 26.38
C ARG A 255 22.60 -0.38 26.42
#